data_159cf9b41c204d5442b9fb599b20afe5
#
_entry.id   159cf9b41c204d5442b9fb599b20afe5
#
_cell.length_a   1.000
_cell.length_b   1.000
_cell.length_c   1.000
_cell.angle_alpha   90.00
_cell.angle_beta   90.00
_cell.angle_gamma   90.00
#
_symmetry.space_group_name_H-M   'P 1'
#
loop_
_entity.id
_entity.type
_entity.pdbx_description
1 polymer ?
#
loop_
_entity_poly.entity_id
_entity_poly.type
_entity_poly.pdbx_seq_one_letter_code
_entity_poly.pdbx_strand_id
1 'polypeptide(L)'
;MKIALVEDDINMRKSLEMAFLCYPEYELKTFKNPKEALKSLDDTFELIISDLTMPGMDGLEFVKELGGRFPVIIITGNATLNRAIDSIRLGVRDFITKPFEIQTLISAIQKASENKELPAQQAPQSATLTQ
;
A
#
# COMPACT_ATOMS: atom_id res chain seq x y z
N MET A 1 9.98 11.43 -2.19
CA MET A 1 8.62 10.99 -1.82
C MET A 1 8.70 10.21 -0.52
N LYS A 2 7.88 10.56 0.43
CA LYS A 2 7.87 9.92 1.75
C LYS A 2 6.77 8.86 1.80
N ILE A 3 7.15 7.63 2.09
CA ILE A 3 6.28 6.46 2.03
C ILE A 3 6.23 5.78 3.39
N ALA A 4 5.04 5.43 3.85
CA ALA A 4 4.87 4.63 5.05
C ALA A 4 4.68 3.18 4.66
N LEU A 5 5.44 2.29 5.28
CA LEU A 5 5.28 0.85 5.11
C LEU A 5 4.76 0.26 6.40
N VAL A 6 3.61 -0.37 6.36
CA VAL A 6 3.00 -1.01 7.53
C VAL A 6 3.07 -2.52 7.33
N GLU A 7 3.91 -3.17 8.10
CA GLU A 7 4.20 -4.59 7.94
C GLU A 7 4.65 -5.16 9.29
N ASP A 8 4.00 -6.21 9.76
CA ASP A 8 4.33 -6.79 11.06
C ASP A 8 5.55 -7.71 11.02
N ASP A 9 5.91 -8.24 9.86
CA ASP A 9 7.08 -9.13 9.74
C ASP A 9 8.36 -8.30 9.68
N ILE A 10 9.19 -8.43 10.72
CA ILE A 10 10.43 -7.67 10.81
C ILE A 10 11.39 -7.98 9.66
N ASN A 11 11.40 -9.23 9.19
CA ASN A 11 12.29 -9.60 8.09
C ASN A 11 11.88 -8.89 6.80
N MET A 12 10.59 -8.82 6.54
CA MET A 12 10.08 -8.10 5.38
C MET A 12 10.38 -6.61 5.49
N ARG A 13 10.16 -6.01 6.67
CA ARG A 13 10.46 -4.59 6.85
C ARG A 13 11.93 -4.31 6.54
N LYS A 14 12.83 -5.11 7.11
CA LYS A 14 14.27 -4.90 6.90
C LYS A 14 14.68 -5.14 5.47
N SER A 15 14.11 -6.15 4.82
CA SER A 15 14.40 -6.41 3.41
C SER A 15 14.01 -5.22 2.54
N LEU A 16 12.84 -4.64 2.80
CA LEU A 16 12.40 -3.50 2.02
C LEU A 16 13.19 -2.24 2.33
N GLU A 17 13.56 -2.04 3.60
CA GLU A 17 14.43 -0.92 3.95
C GLU A 17 15.74 -0.99 3.17
N MET A 18 16.33 -2.19 3.11
CA MET A 18 17.57 -2.35 2.36
C MET A 18 17.40 -2.15 0.86
N ALA A 19 16.32 -2.71 0.31
CA ALA A 19 16.06 -2.56 -1.12
C ALA A 19 15.86 -1.09 -1.50
N PHE A 20 15.20 -0.32 -0.63
CA PHE A 20 14.93 1.08 -0.93
C PHE A 20 16.17 1.96 -0.82
N LEU A 21 17.27 1.45 -0.27
CA LEU A 21 18.53 2.21 -0.34
C LEU A 21 18.98 2.44 -1.78
N CYS A 22 18.56 1.59 -2.70
CA CYS A 22 18.86 1.76 -4.12
C CYS A 22 17.93 2.76 -4.81
N TYR A 23 16.95 3.29 -4.09
CA TYR A 23 15.97 4.23 -4.65
C TYR A 23 15.89 5.47 -3.76
N PRO A 24 16.94 6.32 -3.78
CA PRO A 24 17.03 7.44 -2.83
C PRO A 24 15.93 8.48 -2.98
N GLU A 25 15.20 8.45 -4.09
CA GLU A 25 14.05 9.34 -4.27
C GLU A 25 12.89 9.01 -3.34
N TYR A 26 12.90 7.83 -2.71
CA TYR A 26 11.86 7.41 -1.77
C TYR A 26 12.43 7.35 -0.36
N GLU A 27 11.76 8.02 0.56
CA GLU A 27 12.07 7.94 1.98
C GLU A 27 11.08 6.97 2.62
N LEU A 28 11.56 5.80 3.03
CA LEU A 28 10.69 4.76 3.57
C LEU A 28 10.69 4.82 5.09
N LYS A 29 9.52 5.00 5.68
CA LYS A 29 9.31 4.90 7.12
C LYS A 29 8.52 3.65 7.40
N THR A 30 9.00 2.81 8.30
CA THR A 30 8.35 1.53 8.56
C THR A 30 7.64 1.53 9.90
N PHE A 31 6.51 0.84 9.95
CA PHE A 31 5.70 0.69 11.14
C PHE A 31 5.32 -0.77 11.29
N LYS A 32 5.33 -1.27 12.51
CA LYS A 32 5.07 -2.69 12.73
C LYS A 32 3.59 -3.03 12.78
N ASN A 33 2.72 -2.03 12.93
CA ASN A 33 1.29 -2.27 12.92
C ASN A 33 0.54 -0.98 12.57
N PRO A 34 -0.75 -1.11 12.21
CA PRO A 34 -1.53 0.07 11.83
C PRO A 34 -1.69 1.11 12.94
N LYS A 35 -1.77 0.68 14.19
CA LYS A 35 -1.94 1.65 15.28
C LYS A 35 -0.75 2.58 15.39
N GLU A 36 0.45 2.04 15.23
CA GLU A 36 1.65 2.89 15.26
C GLU A 36 1.70 3.82 14.07
N ALA A 37 1.31 3.32 12.90
CA ALA A 37 1.27 4.15 11.71
C ALA A 37 0.29 5.31 11.90
N LEU A 38 -0.90 5.03 12.39
CA LEU A 38 -1.92 6.07 12.56
C LEU A 38 -1.46 7.19 13.48
N LYS A 39 -0.64 6.86 14.48
CA LYS A 39 -0.11 7.90 15.38
C LYS A 39 0.90 8.81 14.71
N SER A 40 1.57 8.33 13.68
CA SER A 40 2.69 9.04 13.06
C SER A 40 2.38 9.64 11.70
N LEU A 41 1.30 9.21 11.07
CA LEU A 41 0.97 9.70 9.73
C LEU A 41 0.54 11.17 9.79
N ASP A 42 1.09 11.94 8.87
CA ASP A 42 0.75 13.35 8.72
C ASP A 42 0.83 13.71 7.24
N ASP A 43 0.68 14.98 6.93
CA ASP A 43 0.61 15.43 5.55
C ASP A 43 1.93 15.32 4.79
N THR A 44 3.02 14.97 5.45
CA THR A 44 4.29 14.78 4.76
C THR A 44 4.38 13.43 4.06
N PHE A 45 3.56 12.46 4.47
CA PHE A 45 3.51 11.17 3.81
C PHE A 45 2.70 11.27 2.53
N GLU A 46 3.20 10.65 1.48
CA GLU A 46 2.60 10.75 0.14
C GLU A 46 2.01 9.44 -0.34
N LEU A 47 2.37 8.32 0.29
CA LEU A 47 1.89 7.01 -0.11
C LEU A 47 1.98 6.05 1.06
N ILE A 48 1.06 5.11 1.14
CA ILE A 48 1.06 4.06 2.15
C ILE A 48 1.17 2.71 1.45
N ILE A 49 2.07 1.86 1.96
CA ILE A 49 2.14 0.46 1.58
C ILE A 49 1.78 -0.34 2.82
N SER A 50 0.82 -1.22 2.73
CA SER A 50 0.36 -1.97 3.90
C SER A 50 0.14 -3.44 3.58
N ASP A 51 0.57 -4.30 4.49
CA ASP A 51 0.13 -5.68 4.45
C ASP A 51 -1.37 -5.74 4.74
N LEU A 52 -2.02 -6.73 4.19
CA LEU A 52 -3.45 -6.91 4.38
C LEU A 52 -3.77 -7.65 5.69
N THR A 53 -2.94 -8.63 6.04
CA THR A 53 -3.19 -9.49 7.19
C THR A 53 -2.19 -9.19 8.29
N MET A 54 -2.67 -8.59 9.38
CA MET A 54 -1.84 -8.23 10.52
C MET A 54 -2.63 -8.45 11.80
N PRO A 55 -1.96 -8.77 12.91
CA PRO A 55 -2.64 -8.89 14.20
C PRO A 55 -3.26 -7.57 14.63
N GLY A 56 -4.39 -7.63 15.29
CA GLY A 56 -5.08 -6.44 15.74
C GLY A 56 -5.95 -5.88 14.64
N MET A 57 -5.64 -4.69 14.20
CA MET A 57 -6.36 -4.07 13.09
C MET A 57 -5.81 -4.61 11.77
N ASP A 58 -6.65 -5.21 10.93
CA ASP A 58 -6.18 -5.73 9.66
C ASP A 58 -6.07 -4.60 8.63
N GLY A 59 -5.48 -4.95 7.46
CA GLY A 59 -5.19 -3.94 6.44
C GLY A 59 -6.44 -3.27 5.87
N LEU A 60 -7.54 -3.99 5.75
CA LEU A 60 -8.78 -3.37 5.24
C LEU A 60 -9.33 -2.36 6.22
N GLU A 61 -9.32 -2.70 7.52
CA GLU A 61 -9.74 -1.75 8.54
C GLU A 61 -8.85 -0.52 8.55
N PHE A 62 -7.55 -0.72 8.38
CA PHE A 62 -6.60 0.37 8.31
C PHE A 62 -6.91 1.30 7.14
N VAL A 63 -7.17 0.74 5.96
CA VAL A 63 -7.53 1.54 4.79
C VAL A 63 -8.79 2.36 5.05
N LYS A 64 -9.79 1.76 5.71
CA LYS A 64 -11.00 2.50 6.07
C LYS A 64 -10.69 3.66 7.01
N GLU A 65 -9.83 3.42 7.98
CA GLU A 65 -9.45 4.47 8.94
C GLU A 65 -8.72 5.62 8.26
N LEU A 66 -7.97 5.34 7.19
CA LEU A 66 -7.29 6.39 6.46
C LEU A 66 -8.25 7.31 5.71
N GLY A 67 -9.46 6.82 5.41
CA GLY A 67 -10.51 7.66 4.85
C GLY A 67 -10.19 8.32 3.53
N GLY A 68 -9.36 7.71 2.72
CA GLY A 68 -9.01 8.25 1.41
C GLY A 68 -7.96 9.35 1.42
N ARG A 69 -7.37 9.62 2.57
CA ARG A 69 -6.37 10.70 2.70
C ARG A 69 -5.08 10.41 1.94
N PHE A 70 -4.76 9.14 1.73
CA PHE A 70 -3.50 8.74 1.10
C PHE A 70 -3.76 7.70 0.03
N PRO A 71 -2.98 7.68 -1.06
CA PRO A 71 -2.98 6.52 -1.95
C PRO A 71 -2.36 5.33 -1.22
N VAL A 72 -2.96 4.15 -1.39
CA VAL A 72 -2.57 2.94 -0.67
C VAL A 72 -2.27 1.83 -1.66
N ILE A 73 -1.17 1.13 -1.43
CA ILE A 73 -0.83 -0.11 -2.12
C ILE A 73 -0.87 -1.23 -1.08
N ILE A 74 -1.61 -2.28 -1.36
CA ILE A 74 -1.68 -3.44 -0.49
C ILE A 74 -0.68 -4.49 -0.94
N ILE A 75 0.08 -5.04 0.01
CA ILE A 75 0.94 -6.20 -0.22
C ILE A 75 0.47 -7.31 0.70
N THR A 76 0.41 -8.54 0.22
CA THR A 76 -0.05 -9.64 1.07
C THR A 76 0.38 -11.00 0.54
N GLY A 77 0.66 -11.92 1.45
CA GLY A 77 0.91 -13.32 1.12
C GLY A 77 -0.34 -14.18 1.18
N ASN A 78 -1.45 -13.59 1.61
CA ASN A 78 -2.68 -14.35 1.84
C ASN A 78 -3.83 -13.65 1.11
N ALA A 79 -3.73 -13.62 -0.21
CA ALA A 79 -4.74 -12.95 -1.04
C ALA A 79 -5.85 -13.92 -1.39
N THR A 80 -7.08 -13.52 -1.11
CA THR A 80 -8.25 -14.19 -1.64
C THR A 80 -8.94 -13.22 -2.59
N LEU A 81 -9.76 -13.78 -3.48
CA LEU A 81 -10.50 -12.94 -4.42
C LEU A 81 -11.38 -11.93 -3.70
N ASN A 82 -12.06 -12.37 -2.65
CA ASN A 82 -12.96 -11.48 -1.91
C ASN A 82 -12.20 -10.32 -1.27
N ARG A 83 -11.05 -10.59 -0.69
CA ARG A 83 -10.26 -9.54 -0.04
C ARG A 83 -9.69 -8.56 -1.06
N ALA A 84 -9.28 -9.07 -2.22
CA ALA A 84 -8.82 -8.20 -3.31
C ALA A 84 -9.93 -7.27 -3.78
N ILE A 85 -11.14 -7.82 -3.96
CA ILE A 85 -12.29 -7.01 -4.36
C ILE A 85 -12.60 -5.96 -3.31
N ASP A 86 -12.59 -6.33 -2.02
CA ASP A 86 -12.87 -5.39 -0.95
C ASP A 86 -11.86 -4.25 -0.93
N SER A 87 -10.57 -4.56 -1.14
CA SER A 87 -9.55 -3.52 -1.15
C SER A 87 -9.73 -2.57 -2.32
N ILE A 88 -10.09 -3.10 -3.49
CA ILE A 88 -10.36 -2.27 -4.67
C ILE A 88 -11.54 -1.34 -4.41
N ARG A 89 -12.58 -1.84 -3.76
CA ARG A 89 -13.75 -1.02 -3.42
C ARG A 89 -13.42 0.10 -2.46
N LEU A 90 -12.41 -0.09 -1.63
CA LEU A 90 -11.96 0.96 -0.72
C LEU A 90 -11.04 1.97 -1.40
N GLY A 91 -10.73 1.76 -2.67
CA GLY A 91 -9.96 2.72 -3.44
C GLY A 91 -8.46 2.55 -3.37
N VAL A 92 -7.96 1.36 -2.98
CA VAL A 92 -6.52 1.13 -3.02
C VAL A 92 -6.03 1.19 -4.47
N ARG A 93 -4.80 1.65 -4.64
CA ARG A 93 -4.24 1.87 -5.97
C ARG A 93 -3.71 0.61 -6.60
N ASP A 94 -3.25 -0.34 -5.80
CA ASP A 94 -2.73 -1.59 -6.32
C ASP A 94 -2.77 -2.66 -5.24
N PHE A 95 -2.70 -3.91 -5.66
CA PHE A 95 -2.77 -5.07 -4.78
C PHE A 95 -1.70 -6.06 -5.27
N ILE A 96 -0.67 -6.25 -4.47
CA ILE A 96 0.50 -7.05 -4.88
C ILE A 96 0.62 -8.26 -3.96
N THR A 97 0.76 -9.45 -4.55
CA THR A 97 0.90 -10.67 -3.78
C THR A 97 2.36 -10.98 -3.49
N LYS A 98 2.63 -11.48 -2.29
CA LYS A 98 3.95 -11.96 -1.91
C LYS A 98 4.15 -13.38 -2.38
N PRO A 99 5.34 -13.76 -2.77
CA PRO A 99 6.55 -12.93 -2.90
C PRO A 99 6.49 -12.07 -4.16
N PHE A 100 7.17 -10.94 -4.14
CA PHE A 100 7.22 -10.05 -5.30
C PHE A 100 8.64 -9.55 -5.52
N GLU A 101 8.90 -9.11 -6.75
CA GLU A 101 10.15 -8.44 -7.09
C GLU A 101 10.07 -6.99 -6.66
N ILE A 102 11.19 -6.43 -6.23
CA ILE A 102 11.21 -5.02 -5.82
C ILE A 102 10.74 -4.11 -6.96
N GLN A 103 11.07 -4.46 -8.19
CA GLN A 103 10.67 -3.64 -9.33
C GLN A 103 9.16 -3.62 -9.54
N THR A 104 8.47 -4.68 -9.20
CA THR A 104 7.01 -4.69 -9.23
C THR A 104 6.45 -3.65 -8.26
N LEU A 105 7.00 -3.59 -7.07
CA LEU A 105 6.58 -2.60 -6.07
C LEU A 105 6.91 -1.18 -6.52
N ILE A 106 8.11 -0.96 -7.03
CA ILE A 106 8.52 0.37 -7.50
C ILE A 106 7.61 0.83 -8.64
N SER A 107 7.27 -0.07 -9.58
CA SER A 107 6.35 0.28 -10.66
C SER A 107 4.99 0.68 -10.13
N ALA A 108 4.49 -0.04 -9.12
CA ALA A 108 3.21 0.28 -8.51
C ALA A 108 3.25 1.66 -7.83
N ILE A 109 4.36 1.97 -7.16
CA ILE A 109 4.55 3.28 -6.53
C ILE A 109 4.50 4.38 -7.58
N GLN A 110 5.19 4.19 -8.69
CA GLN A 110 5.21 5.18 -9.76
C GLN A 110 3.83 5.42 -10.33
N LYS A 111 3.08 4.34 -10.58
CA LYS A 111 1.72 4.47 -11.10
C LYS A 111 0.78 5.13 -10.11
N ALA A 112 0.90 4.80 -8.84
CA ALA A 112 0.07 5.39 -7.81
C ALA A 112 0.33 6.89 -7.70
N SER A 113 1.57 7.31 -7.83
CA SER A 113 1.92 8.73 -7.79
C SER A 113 1.34 9.49 -8.97
N GLU A 114 1.36 8.88 -10.15
CA GLU A 114 0.88 9.54 -11.36
C GLU A 114 -0.62 9.72 -11.35
N ASN A 115 -1.36 8.77 -10.75
CA ASN A 115 -2.81 8.72 -10.85
C ASN A 115 -3.51 9.16 -9.57
N LYS A 116 -2.83 9.89 -8.71
CA LYS A 116 -3.35 10.19 -7.38
C LYS A 116 -4.62 11.04 -7.39
N GLU A 117 -4.94 11.66 -8.50
CA GLU A 117 -6.08 12.56 -8.57
C GLU A 117 -7.34 11.93 -9.14
N LEU A 118 -7.26 10.73 -9.68
CA LEU A 118 -8.33 10.23 -10.53
C LEU A 118 -8.88 8.86 -10.12
N PRO A 119 -8.83 8.47 -8.87
CA PRO A 119 -9.17 7.07 -8.56
C PRO A 119 -10.61 6.71 -8.88
N ALA A 120 -11.54 7.58 -8.53
CA ALA A 120 -12.95 7.22 -8.62
C ALA A 120 -13.43 7.16 -10.06
N GLN A 121 -12.94 8.05 -10.87
CA GLN A 121 -13.40 8.10 -12.24
C GLN A 121 -12.78 7.03 -13.10
N GLN A 122 -11.58 6.64 -12.78
CA GLN A 122 -10.90 5.66 -13.59
C GLN A 122 -11.22 4.25 -13.23
N ALA A 123 -11.52 4.00 -11.97
CA ALA A 123 -11.75 2.66 -11.52
C ALA A 123 -12.81 1.91 -12.31
N PRO A 124 -13.99 2.49 -12.57
CA PRO A 124 -15.00 1.73 -13.30
C PRO A 124 -14.56 1.34 -14.70
N GLN A 125 -13.86 2.23 -15.37
CA GLN A 125 -13.41 1.95 -16.72
C GLN A 125 -12.32 0.93 -16.78
N SER A 126 -11.37 1.03 -15.89
CA SER A 126 -10.27 0.09 -15.86
C SER A 126 -10.74 -1.28 -15.47
N ALA A 127 -11.69 -1.35 -14.62
CA ALA A 127 -12.18 -2.63 -14.16
C ALA A 127 -12.85 -3.40 -15.27
N THR A 128 -13.44 -2.68 -16.15
CA THR A 128 -14.07 -3.36 -17.24
C THR A 128 -13.07 -3.84 -18.24
N LEU A 129 -12.44 -3.58 -17.99
CA LEU A 129 -11.87 -4.10 -18.68
C LEU A 129 -11.49 -5.05 -18.78
N THR A 130 -11.69 -4.93 -18.64
CA THR A 130 -11.36 -5.62 -18.77
C THR A 130 -11.16 -6.18 -18.92
N GLN A 131 -11.23 -6.05 -18.92
CA GLN A 131 -11.12 -6.55 -19.06
C GLN A 131 -11.08 -6.92 -19.05
#